data_f26b728a6268acb4f1752cdadbd40403
#
_entry.id   f26b728a6268acb4f1752cdadbd40403
#
_cell.length_a   1.000
_cell.length_b   1.000
_cell.length_c   1.000
_cell.angle_alpha   90.00
_cell.angle_beta   90.00
_cell.angle_gamma   90.00
#
_symmetry.space_group_name_H-M   'P 1'
#
loop_
_entity.id
_entity.type
_entity.pdbx_description
1 polymer ?
#
loop_
_entity_poly.entity_id
_entity_poly.type
_entity_poly.pdbx_seq_one_letter_code
_entity_poly.pdbx_strand_id
1 'polypeptide(L)'
;TEKVVRNSEIPVLVIKQDVEDFKMENIVFASNFKMNNQLAFQKILNFATLFNAKLHLLKINTIHNFETTKASSEAIRSFIEGHDLGDYTLNIYNDISVEAGILNFTKLIEADVIILNTHGRRGLAHLFNGSIGEDLANHAKLPVITFKL
;
A
#
# COMPACT_ATOMS: atom_id res chain seq x y z
N THR A 1 -16.61 9.30 -0.40
CA THR A 1 -15.37 8.60 -0.01
C THR A 1 -14.15 9.46 -0.30
N GLU A 2 -13.97 9.99 -1.51
CA GLU A 2 -12.79 10.80 -1.92
C GLU A 2 -12.52 11.99 -0.98
N LYS A 3 -13.54 12.80 -0.67
CA LYS A 3 -13.39 13.95 0.23
C LYS A 3 -12.94 13.56 1.66
N VAL A 4 -13.44 12.43 2.16
CA VAL A 4 -13.07 11.93 3.49
C VAL A 4 -11.60 11.50 3.48
N VAL A 5 -11.20 10.68 2.52
CA VAL A 5 -9.82 10.22 2.39
C VAL A 5 -8.84 11.40 2.21
N ARG A 6 -9.24 12.40 1.40
CA ARG A 6 -8.41 13.59 1.13
C ARG A 6 -8.20 14.49 2.35
N ASN A 7 -9.21 14.64 3.20
CA ASN A 7 -9.19 15.61 4.30
C ASN A 7 -8.92 14.99 5.67
N SER A 8 -8.97 13.66 5.78
CA SER A 8 -8.73 12.97 7.04
C SER A 8 -7.26 13.04 7.45
N GLU A 9 -7.01 13.34 8.71
CA GLU A 9 -5.68 13.26 9.34
C GLU A 9 -5.46 11.89 10.02
N ILE A 10 -6.51 11.09 10.10
CA ILE A 10 -6.47 9.72 10.60
C ILE A 10 -6.54 8.73 9.44
N PRO A 11 -6.08 7.49 9.64
CA PRO A 11 -6.25 6.44 8.63
C PRO A 11 -7.70 6.23 8.25
N VAL A 12 -7.96 6.07 6.96
CA VAL A 12 -9.31 5.82 6.44
C VAL A 12 -9.38 4.43 5.82
N LEU A 13 -10.27 3.61 6.34
CA LEU A 13 -10.60 2.31 5.77
C LEU A 13 -11.75 2.45 4.78
N VAL A 14 -11.51 2.06 3.54
CA VAL A 14 -12.52 2.02 2.48
C VAL A 14 -12.91 0.57 2.23
N ILE A 15 -14.19 0.26 2.45
CA ILE A 15 -14.79 -1.05 2.17
C ILE A 15 -15.89 -0.84 1.13
N LYS A 16 -15.84 -1.58 0.03
CA LYS A 16 -16.81 -1.43 -1.07
C LYS A 16 -17.85 -2.52 -1.19
N GLN A 17 -17.60 -3.65 -0.61
CA GLN A 17 -18.53 -4.76 -0.59
C GLN A 17 -18.51 -5.42 0.77
N ASP A 18 -19.58 -6.14 1.08
CA ASP A 18 -19.64 -6.92 2.30
C ASP A 18 -18.47 -7.93 2.32
N VAL A 19 -17.68 -7.87 3.36
CA VAL A 19 -16.60 -8.79 3.58
C VAL A 19 -17.07 -9.78 4.65
N GLU A 20 -17.56 -10.92 4.19
CA GLU A 20 -17.80 -12.05 5.06
C GLU A 20 -16.44 -12.56 5.55
N ASP A 21 -16.28 -12.86 6.82
CA ASP A 21 -15.03 -13.35 7.41
C ASP A 21 -13.82 -12.41 7.23
N PHE A 22 -13.98 -11.13 7.58
CA PHE A 22 -12.90 -10.16 7.52
C PHE A 22 -11.68 -10.61 8.33
N LYS A 23 -10.54 -10.76 7.63
CA LYS A 23 -9.26 -11.12 8.21
C LYS A 23 -8.24 -10.02 7.99
N MET A 24 -7.23 -9.95 8.83
CA MET A 24 -6.05 -9.10 8.67
C MET A 24 -4.77 -9.89 8.93
N GLU A 25 -4.63 -11.02 8.25
CA GLU A 25 -3.46 -11.89 8.38
C GLU A 25 -2.35 -11.47 7.41
N ASN A 26 -2.72 -11.10 6.19
CA ASN A 26 -1.81 -10.69 5.12
C ASN A 26 -2.13 -9.27 4.65
N ILE A 27 -1.29 -8.32 5.04
CA ILE A 27 -1.42 -6.90 4.68
C ILE A 27 -0.39 -6.55 3.61
N VAL A 28 -0.82 -5.98 2.49
CA VAL A 28 0.07 -5.43 1.46
C VAL A 28 0.23 -3.95 1.67
N PHE A 29 1.45 -3.49 1.92
CA PHE A 29 1.81 -2.08 1.90
C PHE A 29 2.48 -1.74 0.57
N ALA A 30 1.75 -1.07 -0.31
CA ALA A 30 2.25 -0.63 -1.61
C ALA A 30 2.76 0.80 -1.56
N SER A 31 4.02 1.01 -1.97
CA SER A 31 4.69 2.30 -1.95
C SER A 31 5.79 2.37 -3.02
N ASN A 32 6.22 3.59 -3.37
CA ASN A 32 7.44 3.79 -4.14
C ASN A 32 8.72 3.79 -3.28
N PHE A 33 8.58 3.79 -1.96
CA PHE A 33 9.66 3.78 -0.96
C PHE A 33 10.68 4.93 -1.11
N LYS A 34 10.26 6.05 -1.74
CA LYS A 34 11.11 7.24 -1.94
C LYS A 34 10.98 8.28 -0.84
N MET A 35 10.09 8.03 0.12
CA MET A 35 9.78 8.99 1.16
C MET A 35 10.42 8.66 2.47
N ASN A 36 10.88 9.71 3.11
CA ASN A 36 11.48 9.64 4.43
C ASN A 36 10.48 10.10 5.51
N ASN A 37 9.30 9.46 5.56
CA ASN A 37 8.34 9.71 6.62
C ASN A 37 8.29 8.56 7.62
N GLN A 38 9.23 8.56 8.54
CA GLN A 38 9.40 7.56 9.58
C GLN A 38 8.16 7.44 10.48
N LEU A 39 7.52 8.58 10.81
CA LEU A 39 6.36 8.59 11.72
C LEU A 39 5.14 7.90 11.11
N ALA A 40 4.88 8.13 9.84
CA ALA A 40 3.75 7.51 9.18
C ALA A 40 3.96 6.02 8.96
N PHE A 41 5.17 5.62 8.61
CA PHE A 41 5.50 4.20 8.49
C PHE A 41 5.39 3.49 9.84
N GLN A 42 5.81 4.13 10.94
CA GLN A 42 5.63 3.57 12.28
C GLN A 42 4.14 3.34 12.63
N LYS A 43 3.24 4.22 12.19
CA LYS A 43 1.80 4.02 12.37
C LYS A 43 1.31 2.77 11.61
N ILE A 44 1.81 2.54 10.40
CA ILE A 44 1.49 1.33 9.62
C ILE A 44 2.00 0.08 10.33
N LEU A 45 3.22 0.11 10.86
CA LEU A 45 3.79 -1.01 11.62
C LEU A 45 2.99 -1.31 12.87
N ASN A 46 2.63 -0.28 13.64
CA ASN A 46 1.81 -0.42 14.85
C ASN A 46 0.44 -1.04 14.50
N PHE A 47 -0.14 -0.62 13.39
CA PHE A 47 -1.40 -1.19 12.90
C PHE A 47 -1.24 -2.67 12.55
N ALA A 48 -0.23 -3.06 11.77
CA ALA A 48 0.04 -4.45 11.43
C ALA A 48 0.31 -5.32 12.68
N THR A 49 1.08 -4.80 13.64
CA THR A 49 1.37 -5.48 14.90
C THR A 49 0.10 -5.70 15.73
N LEU A 50 -0.82 -4.73 15.76
CA LEU A 50 -2.08 -4.84 16.49
C LEU A 50 -2.90 -6.07 16.07
N PHE A 51 -2.83 -6.43 14.79
CA PHE A 51 -3.52 -7.59 14.22
C PHE A 51 -2.63 -8.83 14.11
N ASN A 52 -1.39 -8.76 14.57
CA ASN A 52 -0.39 -9.83 14.39
C ASN A 52 -0.27 -10.26 12.91
N ALA A 53 -0.35 -9.29 12.00
CA ALA A 53 -0.40 -9.50 10.58
C ALA A 53 1.00 -9.61 9.97
N LYS A 54 1.12 -10.41 8.92
CA LYS A 54 2.29 -10.43 8.05
C LYS A 54 2.23 -9.24 7.10
N LEU A 55 3.29 -8.45 7.07
CA LEU A 55 3.39 -7.26 6.24
C LEU A 55 4.15 -7.56 4.95
N HIS A 56 3.49 -7.42 3.81
CA HIS A 56 4.10 -7.56 2.50
C HIS A 56 4.42 -6.17 1.94
N LEU A 57 5.70 -5.79 1.98
CA LEU A 57 6.17 -4.55 1.35
C LEU A 57 6.19 -4.74 -0.15
N LEU A 58 5.48 -3.92 -0.90
CA LEU A 58 5.30 -4.07 -2.34
C LEU A 58 5.73 -2.81 -3.09
N LYS A 59 6.69 -2.97 -3.98
CA LYS A 59 7.06 -1.98 -4.98
C LYS A 59 6.69 -2.48 -6.36
N ILE A 60 5.94 -1.67 -7.11
CA ILE A 60 5.59 -1.97 -8.50
C ILE A 60 6.56 -1.27 -9.44
N ASN A 61 7.18 -2.02 -10.34
CA ASN A 61 7.90 -1.49 -11.48
C ASN A 61 6.99 -1.50 -12.72
N THR A 62 7.03 -0.43 -13.47
CA THR A 62 6.32 -0.30 -14.74
C THR A 62 7.31 0.12 -15.85
N ILE A 63 6.89 0.04 -17.10
CA ILE A 63 7.72 0.48 -18.23
C ILE A 63 8.18 1.95 -18.07
N HIS A 64 7.30 2.80 -17.52
CA HIS A 64 7.59 4.23 -17.34
C HIS A 64 8.43 4.58 -16.11
N ASN A 65 8.47 3.68 -15.14
CA ASN A 65 9.19 3.83 -13.87
C ASN A 65 10.03 2.59 -13.58
N PHE A 66 10.79 2.16 -14.57
CA PHE A 66 11.63 0.98 -14.41
C PHE A 66 12.84 1.29 -13.51
N GLU A 67 13.04 0.44 -12.53
CA GLU A 67 14.26 0.39 -11.73
C GLU A 67 14.77 -1.05 -11.67
N THR A 68 16.09 -1.21 -11.58
CA THR A 68 16.66 -2.56 -11.40
C THR A 68 16.19 -3.16 -10.09
N THR A 69 16.11 -4.49 -10.03
CA THR A 69 15.78 -5.21 -8.79
C THR A 69 16.70 -4.80 -7.64
N LYS A 70 17.99 -4.60 -7.92
CA LYS A 70 18.96 -4.13 -6.93
C LYS A 70 18.57 -2.76 -6.37
N ALA A 71 18.36 -1.76 -7.24
CA ALA A 71 17.99 -0.40 -6.83
C ALA A 71 16.68 -0.38 -6.05
N SER A 72 15.68 -1.12 -6.52
CA SER A 72 14.39 -1.25 -5.83
C SER A 72 14.52 -1.90 -4.45
N SER A 73 15.32 -2.95 -4.32
CA SER A 73 15.57 -3.61 -3.04
C SER A 73 16.31 -2.70 -2.07
N GLU A 74 17.32 -1.96 -2.54
CA GLU A 74 18.05 -1.00 -1.74
C GLU A 74 17.15 0.13 -1.24
N ALA A 75 16.26 0.64 -2.09
CA ALA A 75 15.28 1.67 -1.71
C ALA A 75 14.35 1.19 -0.59
N ILE A 76 13.82 -0.03 -0.71
CA ILE A 76 12.97 -0.60 0.34
C ILE A 76 13.77 -0.81 1.63
N ARG A 77 14.98 -1.39 1.56
CA ARG A 77 15.82 -1.62 2.74
C ARG A 77 16.18 -0.33 3.46
N SER A 78 16.55 0.73 2.73
CA SER A 78 16.81 2.05 3.32
C SER A 78 15.58 2.66 3.96
N PHE A 79 14.39 2.45 3.36
CA PHE A 79 13.13 2.96 3.89
C PHE A 79 12.76 2.31 5.22
N ILE A 80 13.00 1.00 5.38
CA ILE A 80 12.66 0.25 6.59
C ILE A 80 13.76 0.25 7.64
N GLU A 81 14.91 0.83 7.35
CA GLU A 81 16.05 0.87 8.26
C GLU A 81 15.67 1.49 9.61
N GLY A 82 16.06 0.83 10.70
CA GLY A 82 15.77 1.28 12.06
C GLY A 82 14.36 0.95 12.57
N HIS A 83 13.52 0.26 11.77
CA HIS A 83 12.21 -0.21 12.20
C HIS A 83 12.21 -1.70 12.51
N ASP A 84 11.44 -2.10 13.51
CA ASP A 84 11.09 -3.50 13.76
C ASP A 84 9.78 -3.84 13.03
N LEU A 85 9.89 -4.66 11.98
CA LEU A 85 8.75 -5.01 11.13
C LEU A 85 8.02 -6.30 11.57
N GLY A 86 8.61 -7.07 12.48
CA GLY A 86 8.08 -8.39 12.81
C GLY A 86 8.13 -9.35 11.61
N ASP A 87 7.02 -10.01 11.28
CA ASP A 87 6.93 -10.89 10.11
C ASP A 87 6.61 -10.08 8.86
N TYR A 88 7.56 -10.05 7.92
CA TYR A 88 7.40 -9.29 6.67
C TYR A 88 8.06 -9.95 5.49
N THR A 89 7.65 -9.54 4.29
CA THR A 89 8.31 -9.86 3.02
C THR A 89 8.61 -8.60 2.23
N LEU A 90 9.67 -8.66 1.41
CA LEU A 90 10.04 -7.60 0.47
C LEU A 90 9.72 -8.08 -0.93
N ASN A 91 8.88 -7.34 -1.65
CA ASN A 91 8.39 -7.75 -2.97
C ASN A 91 8.57 -6.63 -3.99
N ILE A 92 9.10 -7.01 -5.15
CA ILE A 92 9.20 -6.18 -6.33
C ILE A 92 8.41 -6.90 -7.41
N TYR A 93 7.40 -6.24 -7.94
CA TYR A 93 6.49 -6.82 -8.93
C TYR A 93 6.44 -5.94 -10.17
N ASN A 94 6.56 -6.56 -11.35
CA ASN A 94 6.54 -5.85 -12.63
C ASN A 94 5.16 -5.97 -13.26
N ASP A 95 4.58 -4.85 -13.66
CA ASP A 95 3.30 -4.85 -14.36
C ASP A 95 3.19 -3.65 -15.32
N ILE A 96 2.11 -3.62 -16.10
CA ILE A 96 1.84 -2.55 -17.07
C ILE A 96 1.51 -1.22 -16.39
N SER A 97 0.90 -1.26 -15.20
CA SER A 97 0.58 -0.10 -14.37
C SER A 97 0.73 -0.44 -12.89
N VAL A 98 0.83 0.59 -12.06
CA VAL A 98 0.93 0.42 -10.60
C VAL A 98 -0.33 -0.26 -10.05
N GLU A 99 -1.51 0.11 -10.54
CA GLU A 99 -2.78 -0.46 -10.12
C GLU A 99 -2.88 -1.94 -10.45
N ALA A 100 -2.61 -2.27 -11.72
CA ALA A 100 -2.64 -3.66 -12.18
C ALA A 100 -1.68 -4.51 -11.33
N GLY A 101 -0.46 -3.99 -11.08
CA GLY A 101 0.53 -4.67 -10.26
C GLY A 101 0.07 -4.91 -8.83
N ILE A 102 -0.53 -3.92 -8.18
CA ILE A 102 -1.07 -4.07 -6.83
C ILE A 102 -2.18 -5.12 -6.81
N LEU A 103 -3.15 -5.03 -7.74
CA LEU A 103 -4.27 -5.97 -7.80
C LEU A 103 -3.82 -7.40 -8.11
N ASN A 104 -2.91 -7.57 -9.07
CA ASN A 104 -2.39 -8.88 -9.43
C ASN A 104 -1.57 -9.50 -8.31
N PHE A 105 -0.72 -8.71 -7.66
CA PHE A 105 0.07 -9.19 -6.53
C PHE A 105 -0.80 -9.55 -5.32
N THR A 106 -1.77 -8.71 -4.95
CA THR A 106 -2.68 -9.01 -3.83
C THR A 106 -3.50 -10.27 -4.06
N LYS A 107 -3.91 -10.51 -5.31
CA LYS A 107 -4.60 -11.74 -5.69
C LYS A 107 -3.66 -12.96 -5.63
N LEU A 108 -2.40 -12.80 -6.06
CA LEU A 108 -1.41 -13.87 -6.06
C LEU A 108 -1.12 -14.41 -4.66
N ILE A 109 -1.04 -13.52 -3.66
CA ILE A 109 -0.71 -13.89 -2.27
C ILE A 109 -1.95 -14.04 -1.39
N GLU A 110 -3.16 -13.91 -1.95
CA GLU A 110 -4.42 -13.94 -1.20
C GLU A 110 -4.41 -12.93 -0.04
N ALA A 111 -4.02 -11.69 -0.33
CA ALA A 111 -3.98 -10.62 0.66
C ALA A 111 -5.36 -10.28 1.20
N ASP A 112 -5.42 -9.82 2.45
CA ASP A 112 -6.67 -9.45 3.13
C ASP A 112 -6.95 -7.95 3.05
N VAL A 113 -5.90 -7.13 3.04
CA VAL A 113 -5.98 -5.67 3.10
C VAL A 113 -4.85 -5.03 2.28
N ILE A 114 -5.16 -3.92 1.63
CA ILE A 114 -4.17 -3.06 0.97
C ILE A 114 -3.97 -1.79 1.80
N ILE A 115 -2.74 -1.45 2.11
CA ILE A 115 -2.36 -0.17 2.71
C ILE A 115 -1.66 0.69 1.66
N LEU A 116 -2.12 1.92 1.51
CA LEU A 116 -1.52 2.95 0.67
C LEU A 116 -1.13 4.15 1.53
N ASN A 117 0.03 4.72 1.26
CA ASN A 117 0.39 6.02 1.80
C ASN A 117 -0.04 7.13 0.82
N THR A 118 -0.60 8.19 1.37
CA THR A 118 -1.07 9.31 0.59
C THR A 118 -0.36 10.59 0.98
N HIS A 119 0.17 11.31 -0.03
CA HIS A 119 0.81 12.61 0.16
C HIS A 119 -0.19 13.72 -0.02
N GLY A 120 -0.92 14.08 1.00
CA GLY A 120 -1.79 15.25 0.98
C GLY A 120 -2.58 15.41 -0.33
N ARG A 121 -2.80 16.67 -0.77
CA ARG A 121 -3.58 16.99 -1.97
C ARG A 121 -3.02 16.45 -3.30
N ARG A 122 -1.69 16.25 -3.40
CA ARG A 122 -1.05 15.80 -4.66
C ARG A 122 -1.01 14.29 -4.80
N GLY A 123 -0.79 13.56 -3.71
CA GLY A 123 -0.76 12.09 -3.76
C GLY A 123 -2.13 11.46 -3.99
N LEU A 124 -3.16 12.04 -3.36
CA LEU A 124 -4.54 11.60 -3.57
C LEU A 124 -5.07 11.97 -4.96
N ALA A 125 -4.63 13.10 -5.55
CA ALA A 125 -5.03 13.46 -6.89
C ALA A 125 -4.53 12.41 -7.92
N HIS A 126 -3.35 11.84 -7.73
CA HIS A 126 -2.87 10.74 -8.57
C HIS A 126 -3.58 9.41 -8.28
N LEU A 127 -3.98 9.17 -7.04
CA LEU A 127 -4.72 7.96 -6.65
C LEU A 127 -6.22 8.03 -6.98
N PHE A 128 -6.81 9.24 -7.05
CA PHE A 128 -8.25 9.41 -7.23
C PHE A 128 -8.68 10.25 -8.45
N ASN A 129 -7.77 11.01 -9.09
CA ASN A 129 -8.07 11.82 -10.29
C ASN A 129 -7.56 11.22 -11.60
N GLY A 130 -7.15 10.01 -11.60
CA GLY A 130 -6.76 9.28 -12.80
C GLY A 130 -6.47 7.86 -12.41
N SER A 131 -7.30 6.98 -12.82
CA SER A 131 -7.14 5.53 -12.86
C SER A 131 -6.73 4.79 -11.57
N ILE A 132 -5.64 5.13 -10.83
CA ILE A 132 -5.12 4.26 -9.77
C ILE A 132 -6.12 4.11 -8.60
N GLY A 133 -6.62 5.19 -8.06
CA GLY A 133 -7.53 5.11 -6.91
C GLY A 133 -8.93 4.70 -7.29
N GLU A 134 -9.37 5.12 -8.48
CA GLU A 134 -10.69 4.76 -8.99
C GLU A 134 -10.71 3.30 -9.42
N ASP A 135 -9.66 2.81 -10.04
CA ASP A 135 -9.53 1.42 -10.46
C ASP A 135 -9.23 0.49 -9.28
N LEU A 136 -8.35 0.85 -8.35
CA LEU A 136 -8.18 0.11 -7.10
C LEU A 136 -9.48 0.10 -6.29
N ALA A 137 -10.11 1.25 -6.16
CA ALA A 137 -11.36 1.33 -5.42
C ALA A 137 -12.54 0.68 -6.15
N ASN A 138 -12.54 0.59 -7.47
CA ASN A 138 -13.61 -0.04 -8.25
C ASN A 138 -13.35 -1.53 -8.54
N HIS A 139 -12.10 -1.96 -8.59
CA HIS A 139 -11.72 -3.34 -8.92
C HIS A 139 -11.12 -4.11 -7.73
N ALA A 140 -10.61 -3.42 -6.69
CA ALA A 140 -10.18 -4.11 -5.49
C ALA A 140 -11.41 -4.61 -4.72
N LYS A 141 -11.55 -5.91 -4.65
CA LYS A 141 -12.51 -6.55 -3.75
C LYS A 141 -12.05 -6.47 -2.29
N LEU A 142 -10.81 -6.11 -2.07
CA LEU A 142 -10.20 -6.00 -0.75
C LEU A 142 -10.41 -4.61 -0.13
N PRO A 143 -10.53 -4.54 1.20
CA PRO A 143 -10.45 -3.29 1.93
C PRO A 143 -9.15 -2.55 1.65
N VAL A 144 -9.24 -1.24 1.48
CA VAL A 144 -8.10 -0.35 1.27
C VAL A 144 -7.98 0.63 2.43
N ILE A 145 -6.83 0.67 3.08
CA ILE A 145 -6.54 1.63 4.13
C ILE A 145 -5.58 2.68 3.59
N THR A 146 -5.93 3.94 3.77
CA THR A 146 -5.05 5.04 3.41
C THR A 146 -4.49 5.72 4.66
N PHE A 147 -3.17 5.85 4.71
CA PHE A 147 -2.45 6.62 5.72
C PHE A 147 -1.96 7.92 5.10
N LYS A 148 -2.32 9.04 5.70
CA LYS A 148 -1.79 10.35 5.32
C LYS A 148 -0.40 10.53 5.92
N LEU A 149 0.54 10.86 5.07
CA LEU A 149 1.92 11.16 5.43
C LEU A 149 2.13 12.64 5.66
#